data_5f057a06843ae1765f5736b329493abf
#
_entry.id   5f057a06843ae1765f5736b329493abf
#
_cell.length_a   1.000
_cell.length_b   1.000
_cell.length_c   1.000
_cell.angle_alpha   90.00
_cell.angle_beta   90.00
_cell.angle_gamma   90.00
#
_symmetry.space_group_name_H-M   'P 1'
#
loop_
_entity.id
_entity.type
_entity.pdbx_description
1 polymer ?
#
loop_
_entity_poly.entity_id
_entity_poly.type
_entity_poly.pdbx_seq_one_letter_code
_entity_poly.pdbx_strand_id
1 'polypeptide(L)'
;GKLLNSNNYLVYCGGGEGVMEAIAKGVSHDGGTCVGILKGISTDEMNQYIDIPIATNMGITRNALLAYSCDASVAISGNYGTLSEIAYALQLNKTVIGIETWDIDGVQNMDSEAKVIQKLNRMFK
;
A
#
# COMPACT_ATOMS: atom_id res chain seq x y z
N GLY A 1 -2.96 3.49 -7.98
CA GLY A 1 -4.05 4.02 -7.13
C GLY A 1 -5.37 4.09 -7.87
N LYS A 2 -5.37 4.66 -9.08
CA LYS A 2 -6.60 4.85 -9.85
C LYS A 2 -7.33 3.52 -10.14
N LEU A 3 -6.61 2.49 -10.57
CA LEU A 3 -7.21 1.18 -10.87
C LEU A 3 -7.76 0.51 -9.60
N LEU A 4 -7.10 0.66 -8.47
CA LEU A 4 -7.59 0.12 -7.21
C LEU A 4 -8.92 0.77 -6.82
N ASN A 5 -8.99 2.08 -6.90
CA ASN A 5 -10.21 2.79 -6.56
C ASN A 5 -11.36 2.47 -7.54
N SER A 6 -11.10 2.44 -8.85
CA SER A 6 -12.13 2.14 -9.83
C SER A 6 -12.68 0.71 -9.73
N ASN A 7 -11.95 -0.18 -9.05
CA ASN A 7 -12.40 -1.54 -8.73
C ASN A 7 -12.93 -1.67 -7.30
N ASN A 8 -13.23 -0.56 -6.63
CA ASN A 8 -13.84 -0.50 -5.31
C ASN A 8 -12.97 -1.03 -4.17
N TYR A 9 -11.66 -0.90 -4.29
CA TYR A 9 -10.74 -1.20 -3.19
C TYR A 9 -10.44 0.06 -2.39
N LEU A 10 -10.54 -0.03 -1.07
CA LEU A 10 -10.06 1.01 -0.17
C LEU A 10 -8.54 0.90 -0.06
N VAL A 11 -7.85 2.01 -0.25
CA VAL A 11 -6.38 2.02 -0.31
C VAL A 11 -5.80 2.61 0.97
N TYR A 12 -4.90 1.86 1.60
CA TYR A 12 -4.07 2.30 2.70
C TYR A 12 -2.62 2.45 2.21
N CYS A 13 -1.95 3.49 2.64
CA CYS A 13 -0.52 3.67 2.33
C CYS A 13 0.18 4.35 3.50
N GLY A 14 1.51 4.51 3.39
CA GLY A 14 2.29 5.18 4.42
C GLY A 14 2.12 6.70 4.49
N GLY A 15 1.43 7.29 3.54
CA GLY A 15 1.09 8.72 3.56
C GLY A 15 2.22 9.69 3.22
N GLY A 16 3.42 9.20 2.92
CA GLY A 16 4.59 10.02 2.61
C GLY A 16 4.75 10.34 1.13
N GLU A 17 5.99 10.57 0.74
CA GLU A 17 6.37 10.96 -0.63
C GLU A 17 6.63 9.76 -1.53
N GLY A 18 6.95 10.03 -2.80
CA GLY A 18 7.33 9.02 -3.78
C GLY A 18 6.15 8.16 -4.22
N VAL A 19 6.31 6.83 -4.16
CA VAL A 19 5.27 5.88 -4.57
C VAL A 19 3.99 6.05 -3.75
N MET A 20 4.11 6.32 -2.45
CA MET A 20 2.97 6.58 -1.56
C MET A 20 2.14 7.77 -2.04
N GLU A 21 2.80 8.86 -2.42
CA GLU A 21 2.12 10.04 -2.96
C GLU A 21 1.48 9.75 -4.31
N ALA A 22 2.18 9.03 -5.19
CA ALA A 22 1.65 8.68 -6.51
C ALA A 22 0.39 7.81 -6.40
N ILE A 23 0.37 6.86 -5.47
CA ILE A 23 -0.81 6.02 -5.21
C ILE A 23 -1.96 6.87 -4.70
N ALA A 24 -1.73 7.70 -3.71
CA ALA A 24 -2.75 8.57 -3.13
C ALA A 24 -3.32 9.55 -4.15
N LYS A 25 -2.45 10.11 -5.00
CA LYS A 25 -2.87 10.98 -6.10
C LYS A 25 -3.81 10.27 -7.08
N GLY A 26 -3.47 9.03 -7.46
CA GLY A 26 -4.32 8.25 -8.34
C GLY A 26 -5.69 7.95 -7.75
N VAL A 27 -5.74 7.61 -6.46
CA VAL A 27 -7.01 7.41 -5.74
C VAL A 27 -7.83 8.69 -5.70
N SER A 28 -7.20 9.82 -5.38
CA SER A 28 -7.85 11.13 -5.30
C SER A 28 -8.43 11.58 -6.64
N HIS A 29 -7.69 11.42 -7.73
CA HIS A 29 -8.15 11.78 -9.07
C HIS A 29 -9.36 10.99 -9.53
N ASP A 30 -9.55 9.79 -8.99
CA ASP A 30 -10.70 8.92 -9.30
C ASP A 30 -11.83 9.08 -8.27
N GLY A 31 -11.75 10.11 -7.42
CA GLY A 31 -12.79 10.41 -6.44
C GLY A 31 -12.83 9.46 -5.23
N GLY A 32 -11.76 8.71 -5.01
CA GLY A 32 -11.69 7.75 -3.91
C GLY A 32 -11.10 8.33 -2.64
N THR A 33 -11.01 7.48 -1.62
CA THR A 33 -10.48 7.80 -0.31
C THR A 33 -9.19 7.03 -0.07
N CYS A 34 -8.13 7.73 0.32
CA CYS A 34 -6.87 7.13 0.70
C CYS A 34 -6.59 7.35 2.18
N VAL A 35 -6.34 6.26 2.91
CA VAL A 35 -5.96 6.30 4.32
C VAL A 35 -4.44 6.28 4.42
N GLY A 36 -3.86 7.26 5.09
CA GLY A 36 -2.43 7.33 5.34
C GLY A 36 -2.11 6.97 6.78
N ILE A 37 -1.36 5.89 6.97
CA ILE A 37 -0.85 5.50 8.29
C ILE A 37 0.56 6.06 8.42
N LEU A 38 0.68 7.18 9.14
CA LEU A 38 1.89 7.99 9.18
C LEU A 38 2.83 7.52 10.29
N LYS A 39 4.13 7.68 10.07
CA LYS A 39 5.16 7.28 11.04
C LYS A 39 5.40 8.30 12.15
N GLY A 40 5.03 9.56 11.92
CA GLY A 40 5.33 10.68 12.82
C GLY A 40 4.30 10.88 13.93
N ILE A 41 4.59 11.88 14.75
CA ILE A 41 3.73 12.29 15.88
C ILE A 41 2.56 13.17 15.42
N SER A 42 2.67 13.78 14.25
CA SER A 42 1.66 14.68 13.69
C SER A 42 1.36 14.32 12.24
N THR A 43 0.37 14.99 11.65
CA THR A 43 -0.01 14.82 10.25
C THR A 43 0.78 15.71 9.29
N ASP A 44 1.77 16.47 9.78
CA ASP A 44 2.51 17.44 8.98
C ASP A 44 3.31 16.81 7.83
N GLU A 45 3.69 15.55 7.96
CA GLU A 45 4.47 14.83 6.95
C GLU A 45 3.62 14.15 5.88
N MET A 46 2.30 14.22 5.97
CA MET A 46 1.44 13.57 4.99
C MET A 46 1.48 14.28 3.65
N ASN A 47 1.39 13.51 2.55
CA ASN A 47 1.21 14.12 1.25
C ASN A 47 -0.21 14.68 1.11
N GLN A 48 -0.38 15.61 0.16
CA GLN A 48 -1.63 16.37 0.00
C GLN A 48 -2.85 15.55 -0.43
N TYR A 49 -2.65 14.31 -0.87
CA TYR A 49 -3.72 13.45 -1.39
C TYR A 49 -4.28 12.49 -0.35
N ILE A 50 -3.78 12.53 0.88
CA ILE A 50 -4.30 11.69 1.96
C ILE A 50 -5.59 12.32 2.50
N ASP A 51 -6.65 11.51 2.57
CA ASP A 51 -7.95 11.95 3.07
C ASP A 51 -8.10 11.69 4.57
N ILE A 52 -7.66 10.53 5.03
CA ILE A 52 -7.75 10.11 6.43
C ILE A 52 -6.34 9.83 6.94
N PRO A 53 -5.71 10.80 7.63
CA PRO A 53 -4.40 10.60 8.20
C PRO A 53 -4.48 10.01 9.61
N ILE A 54 -3.60 9.04 9.89
CA ILE A 54 -3.45 8.45 11.22
C ILE A 54 -1.99 8.60 11.65
N ALA A 55 -1.72 9.48 12.59
CA ALA A 55 -0.39 9.70 13.15
C ALA A 55 -0.12 8.64 14.23
N THR A 56 0.92 7.82 14.04
CA THR A 56 1.18 6.68 14.92
C THR A 56 2.32 6.91 15.92
N ASN A 57 3.22 7.82 15.64
CA ASN A 57 4.46 8.02 16.40
C ASN A 57 5.30 6.72 16.53
N MET A 58 5.18 5.82 15.56
CA MET A 58 5.87 4.53 15.60
C MET A 58 7.15 4.50 14.75
N GLY A 59 7.43 5.57 14.00
CA GLY A 59 8.54 5.57 13.08
C GLY A 59 8.36 4.48 12.01
N ILE A 60 9.45 3.83 11.62
CA ILE A 60 9.42 2.81 10.57
C ILE A 60 8.63 1.55 10.96
N THR A 61 8.42 1.32 12.24
CA THR A 61 7.60 0.18 12.69
C THR A 61 6.12 0.34 12.32
N ARG A 62 5.69 1.53 11.89
CA ARG A 62 4.39 1.78 11.31
C ARG A 62 4.06 0.81 10.16
N ASN A 63 5.07 0.29 9.47
CA ASN A 63 4.88 -0.65 8.36
C ASN A 63 4.18 -1.95 8.81
N ALA A 64 4.34 -2.33 10.08
CA ALA A 64 3.58 -3.45 10.64
C ALA A 64 2.07 -3.16 10.66
N LEU A 65 1.68 -1.93 10.98
CA LEU A 65 0.26 -1.54 11.00
C LEU A 65 -0.38 -1.63 9.62
N LEU A 66 0.34 -1.28 8.57
CA LEU A 66 -0.15 -1.44 7.19
C LEU A 66 -0.47 -2.92 6.91
N ALA A 67 0.43 -3.80 7.29
CA ALA A 67 0.23 -5.24 7.10
C ALA A 67 -0.95 -5.78 7.92
N TYR A 68 -1.12 -5.34 9.16
CA TYR A 68 -2.25 -5.74 9.99
C TYR A 68 -3.59 -5.21 9.48
N SER A 69 -3.60 -4.02 8.90
CA SER A 69 -4.83 -3.31 8.54
C SER A 69 -5.41 -3.75 7.19
N CYS A 70 -4.61 -4.31 6.31
CA CYS A 70 -5.05 -4.63 4.95
C CYS A 70 -5.44 -6.10 4.78
N ASP A 71 -6.26 -6.37 3.76
CA ASP A 71 -6.63 -7.72 3.35
C ASP A 71 -5.61 -8.32 2.39
N ALA A 72 -4.92 -7.47 1.63
CA ALA A 72 -3.82 -7.85 0.76
C ALA A 72 -2.88 -6.65 0.60
N SER A 73 -1.61 -6.93 0.30
CA SER A 73 -0.61 -5.90 0.06
C SER A 73 -0.19 -5.88 -1.40
N VAL A 74 -0.04 -4.69 -1.95
CA VAL A 74 0.59 -4.48 -3.26
C VAL A 74 1.91 -3.77 -3.03
N ALA A 75 3.00 -4.47 -3.32
CA ALA A 75 4.34 -3.94 -3.13
C ALA A 75 4.89 -3.42 -4.47
N ILE A 76 5.37 -2.20 -4.47
CA ILE A 76 5.89 -1.53 -5.66
C ILE A 76 7.29 -1.02 -5.35
N SER A 77 8.23 -1.28 -6.26
CA SER A 77 9.62 -0.87 -6.11
C SER A 77 10.37 -1.66 -5.01
N GLY A 78 11.61 -1.30 -4.72
CA GLY A 78 12.49 -2.19 -3.95
C GLY A 78 13.36 -1.47 -2.92
N ASN A 79 12.79 -0.61 -2.07
CA ASN A 79 13.52 -0.06 -0.93
C ASN A 79 13.36 -0.94 0.31
N TYR A 80 14.07 -0.62 1.38
CA TYR A 80 14.01 -1.38 2.64
C TYR A 80 12.66 -1.25 3.35
N GLY A 81 11.98 -0.12 3.20
CA GLY A 81 10.63 0.05 3.72
C GLY A 81 9.66 -0.93 3.08
N THR A 82 9.70 -1.05 1.76
CA THR A 82 8.90 -2.02 1.02
C THR A 82 9.24 -3.45 1.45
N LEU A 83 10.51 -3.77 1.62
CA LEU A 83 10.94 -5.09 2.09
C LEU A 83 10.35 -5.41 3.46
N SER A 84 10.34 -4.45 4.39
CA SER A 84 9.77 -4.66 5.71
C SER A 84 8.25 -4.87 5.65
N GLU A 85 7.54 -4.12 4.82
CA GLU A 85 6.10 -4.31 4.60
C GLU A 85 5.79 -5.70 4.05
N ILE A 86 6.58 -6.16 3.07
CA ILE A 86 6.45 -7.52 2.52
C ILE A 86 6.64 -8.56 3.61
N ALA A 87 7.70 -8.42 4.41
CA ALA A 87 8.03 -9.37 5.46
C ALA A 87 6.92 -9.48 6.50
N TYR A 88 6.38 -8.35 6.96
CA TYR A 88 5.25 -8.35 7.89
C TYR A 88 4.01 -9.02 7.29
N ALA A 89 3.67 -8.69 6.04
CA ALA A 89 2.49 -9.27 5.39
C ALA A 89 2.61 -10.78 5.21
N LEU A 90 3.76 -11.27 4.78
CA LEU A 90 4.01 -12.71 4.65
C LEU A 90 3.99 -13.42 6.00
N GLN A 91 4.55 -12.80 7.04
CA GLN A 91 4.51 -13.34 8.40
C GLN A 91 3.06 -13.52 8.89
N LEU A 92 2.16 -12.63 8.48
CA LEU A 92 0.74 -12.68 8.81
C LEU A 92 -0.08 -13.56 7.86
N ASN A 93 0.57 -14.27 6.95
CA ASN A 93 -0.08 -15.11 5.93
C ASN A 93 -1.02 -14.33 5.00
N LYS A 94 -0.72 -13.08 4.76
CA LYS A 94 -1.47 -12.25 3.82
C LYS A 94 -0.86 -12.32 2.43
N THR A 95 -1.70 -12.19 1.41
CA THR A 95 -1.24 -12.17 0.03
C THR A 95 -0.46 -10.90 -0.26
N VAL A 96 0.71 -11.06 -0.86
CA VAL A 96 1.54 -9.96 -1.36
C VAL A 96 1.69 -10.09 -2.86
N ILE A 97 1.23 -9.07 -3.58
CA ILE A 97 1.35 -8.97 -5.02
C ILE A 97 2.39 -7.88 -5.30
N GLY A 98 3.35 -8.16 -6.16
CA GLY A 98 4.43 -7.24 -6.45
C GLY A 98 4.43 -6.71 -7.88
N ILE A 99 4.92 -5.48 -8.04
CA ILE A 99 5.26 -4.89 -9.33
C ILE A 99 6.68 -4.34 -9.19
N GLU A 100 7.63 -4.87 -9.97
CA GLU A 100 9.02 -4.42 -9.95
C GLU A 100 9.59 -4.34 -8.52
N THR A 101 9.28 -5.33 -7.69
CA THR A 101 9.71 -5.37 -6.29
C THR A 101 10.64 -6.55 -6.03
N TRP A 102 10.95 -6.79 -4.76
CA TRP A 102 11.83 -7.86 -4.32
C TRP A 102 11.36 -9.22 -4.83
N ASP A 103 12.30 -10.02 -5.30
CA ASP A 103 12.03 -11.41 -5.69
C ASP A 103 12.24 -12.31 -4.47
N ILE A 104 11.18 -12.46 -3.71
CA ILE A 104 11.15 -13.24 -2.47
C ILE A 104 10.07 -14.31 -2.58
N ASP A 105 10.37 -15.50 -2.08
CA ASP A 105 9.40 -16.59 -2.03
C ASP A 105 8.15 -16.14 -1.25
N GLY A 106 6.99 -16.30 -1.85
CA GLY A 106 5.73 -15.82 -1.31
C GLY A 106 5.22 -14.52 -1.95
N VAL A 107 6.07 -13.74 -2.60
CA VAL A 107 5.65 -12.56 -3.36
C VAL A 107 5.23 -12.97 -4.77
N GLN A 108 4.02 -12.62 -5.17
CA GLN A 108 3.49 -12.90 -6.50
C GLN A 108 3.75 -11.70 -7.40
N ASN A 109 4.92 -11.68 -8.05
CA ASN A 109 5.29 -10.58 -8.94
C ASN A 109 4.48 -10.63 -10.24
N MET A 110 3.94 -9.48 -10.63
CA MET A 110 3.20 -9.26 -11.87
C MET A 110 3.95 -8.27 -12.75
N ASP A 111 3.74 -8.36 -14.05
CA ASP A 111 4.41 -7.47 -15.00
C ASP A 111 3.55 -6.28 -15.43
N SER A 112 2.33 -6.17 -14.93
CA SER A 112 1.45 -5.03 -15.22
C SER A 112 0.45 -4.78 -14.11
N GLU A 113 -0.03 -3.53 -14.05
CA GLU A 113 -1.09 -3.11 -13.12
C GLU A 113 -2.39 -3.87 -13.38
N ALA A 114 -2.70 -4.13 -14.65
CA ALA A 114 -3.90 -4.88 -15.03
C ALA A 114 -3.90 -6.28 -14.42
N LYS A 115 -2.75 -6.97 -14.41
CA LYS A 115 -2.63 -8.29 -13.81
C LYS A 115 -2.79 -8.27 -12.30
N VAL A 116 -2.32 -7.21 -11.63
CA VAL A 116 -2.55 -7.01 -10.19
C VAL A 116 -4.04 -6.95 -9.90
N ILE A 117 -4.77 -6.14 -10.64
CA ILE A 117 -6.23 -5.99 -10.48
C ILE A 117 -6.95 -7.31 -10.76
N GLN A 118 -6.56 -8.03 -11.80
CA GLN A 118 -7.14 -9.35 -12.09
C GLN A 118 -6.98 -10.32 -10.92
N LYS A 119 -5.79 -10.34 -10.33
CA LYS A 119 -5.51 -11.21 -9.17
C LYS A 119 -6.37 -10.82 -7.97
N LEU A 120 -6.44 -9.55 -7.64
CA LEU A 120 -7.26 -9.05 -6.53
C LEU A 120 -8.74 -9.37 -6.75
N ASN A 121 -9.24 -9.16 -7.95
CA ASN A 121 -10.64 -9.45 -8.26
C ASN A 121 -10.95 -10.95 -8.16
N ARG A 122 -10.02 -11.81 -8.53
CA ARG A 122 -10.18 -13.26 -8.33
C ARG A 122 -10.24 -13.65 -6.87
N MET A 123 -9.51 -12.94 -5.99
CA MET A 123 -9.47 -13.24 -4.56
C MET A 123 -10.69 -12.72 -3.81
N PHE A 124 -11.19 -11.54 -4.18
CA PHE A 124 -12.17 -10.82 -3.37
C PHE A 124 -13.54 -10.63 -4.04
N LYS A 125 -13.66 -11.03 -5.30
CA LYS A 125 -14.93 -10.82 -6.03
C LYS A 125 -15.49 -12.04 -6.71
#